data_e568a311efd81a1d46c1f0aefc5ab581
#
_entry.id   e568a311efd81a1d46c1f0aefc5ab581
#
_cell.length_a   1.000
_cell.length_b   1.000
_cell.length_c   1.000
_cell.angle_alpha   90.00
_cell.angle_beta   90.00
_cell.angle_gamma   90.00
#
_symmetry.space_group_name_H-M   'P 1'
#
loop_
_entity.id
_entity.type
_entity.pdbx_description
1 polymer ?
#
loop_
_entity_poly.entity_id
_entity_poly.type
_entity_poly.pdbx_seq_one_letter_code
_entity_poly.pdbx_strand_id
1 'polypeptide(L)' 'MLMSESDISKLMHELRHRLGLTQEQFAARLGVTFPTINRWENGRTKPSPLAWKQIEGLLRDLGTMGTDLVEIYLKPKA' A
#
# COMPACT_ATOMS: atom_id res chain seq x y z
N MET A 1 5.20 12.66 -3.73
CA MET A 1 4.17 11.97 -2.95
C MET A 1 4.05 12.62 -1.59
N LEU A 2 2.85 13.05 -1.23
CA LEU A 2 2.60 13.84 -0.01
C LEU A 2 2.01 13.04 1.15
N MET A 3 2.03 11.71 1.06
CA MET A 3 1.49 10.88 2.12
C MET A 3 2.46 10.80 3.29
N SER A 4 1.92 10.93 4.51
CA SER A 4 2.70 10.72 5.72
C SER A 4 2.95 9.23 5.94
N GLU A 5 3.86 8.92 6.85
CA GLU A 5 4.11 7.51 7.23
C GLU A 5 2.85 6.88 7.83
N SER A 6 2.05 7.68 8.55
CA SER A 6 0.78 7.20 9.09
C SER A 6 -0.22 6.87 7.98
N ASP A 7 -0.28 7.68 6.92
CA ASP A 7 -1.14 7.40 5.78
C ASP A 7 -0.71 6.12 5.06
N ILE A 8 0.59 5.92 4.90
CA ILE A 8 1.14 4.70 4.31
C ILE A 8 0.74 3.49 5.14
N SER A 9 0.87 3.58 6.47
CA SER A 9 0.49 2.50 7.38
C SER A 9 -0.96 2.09 7.16
N LYS A 10 -1.87 3.04 7.15
CA LYS A 10 -3.30 2.79 6.97
C LYS A 10 -3.61 2.20 5.60
N LEU A 11 -3.00 2.77 4.55
CA LEU A 11 -3.20 2.28 3.20
C LEU A 11 -2.72 0.84 3.05
N MET A 12 -1.53 0.52 3.58
CA MET A 12 -0.97 -0.82 3.46
C MET A 12 -1.84 -1.86 4.17
N HIS A 13 -2.29 -1.55 5.38
CA HIS A 13 -3.20 -2.43 6.11
C HIS A 13 -4.48 -2.70 5.32
N GLU A 14 -5.10 -1.65 4.84
CA GLU A 14 -6.37 -1.75 4.15
C GLU A 14 -6.24 -2.50 2.83
N LEU A 15 -5.21 -2.17 2.06
CA LEU A 15 -4.95 -2.84 0.79
C LEU A 15 -4.72 -4.33 0.99
N ARG A 16 -3.89 -4.69 1.96
CA ARG A 16 -3.60 -6.09 2.25
C ARG A 16 -4.86 -6.85 2.66
N HIS A 17 -5.68 -6.24 3.52
CA HIS A 17 -6.93 -6.85 3.98
C HIS A 17 -7.88 -7.10 2.81
N ARG A 18 -8.04 -6.14 1.93
CA ARG A 18 -8.96 -6.28 0.79
C ARG A 18 -8.49 -7.33 -0.19
N LEU A 19 -7.18 -7.51 -0.31
CA LEU A 19 -6.61 -8.58 -1.14
C LEU A 19 -6.67 -9.95 -0.46
N GLY A 20 -6.99 -9.99 0.84
CA GLY A 20 -7.06 -11.24 1.59
C GLY A 20 -5.70 -11.88 1.83
N LEU A 21 -4.64 -11.07 1.94
CA LEU A 21 -3.27 -11.57 2.03
C LEU A 21 -2.72 -11.44 3.44
N THR A 22 -1.85 -12.40 3.82
CA THR A 22 -0.99 -12.23 4.99
C THR A 22 0.12 -11.25 4.65
N GLN A 23 0.85 -10.77 5.67
CA GLN A 23 2.01 -9.91 5.43
C GLN A 23 3.06 -10.58 4.56
N GLU A 24 3.30 -11.88 4.76
CA GLU A 24 4.26 -12.62 3.94
C GLU A 24 3.82 -12.72 2.49
N GLN A 25 2.54 -13.00 2.27
CA GLN A 25 1.98 -13.06 0.92
C GLN A 25 2.02 -11.70 0.24
N PHE A 26 1.73 -10.66 1.00
CA PHE A 26 1.77 -9.28 0.49
C PHE A 26 3.20 -8.90 0.07
N ALA A 27 4.18 -9.25 0.92
CA ALA A 27 5.59 -9.04 0.60
C ALA A 27 5.97 -9.72 -0.71
N ALA A 28 5.57 -10.98 -0.87
CA ALA A 28 5.85 -11.73 -2.10
C ALA A 28 5.20 -11.06 -3.32
N ARG A 29 3.97 -10.59 -3.19
CA ARG A 29 3.25 -9.91 -4.28
C ARG A 29 3.94 -8.62 -4.70
N LEU A 30 4.53 -7.90 -3.76
CA LEU A 30 5.19 -6.64 -4.03
C LEU A 30 6.68 -6.79 -4.33
N GLY A 31 7.23 -8.01 -4.20
CA GLY A 31 8.65 -8.24 -4.45
C GLY A 31 9.56 -7.63 -3.39
N VAL A 32 9.08 -7.54 -2.15
CA VAL A 32 9.85 -7.01 -1.02
C VAL A 32 9.90 -8.04 0.10
N THR A 33 10.67 -7.74 1.15
CA THR A 33 10.79 -8.66 2.29
C THR A 33 9.67 -8.44 3.30
N PHE A 34 9.40 -9.46 4.11
CA PHE A 34 8.44 -9.34 5.21
C PHE A 34 8.77 -8.18 6.16
N PRO A 35 10.02 -7.99 6.61
CA PRO A 35 10.34 -6.84 7.45
C PRO A 35 10.01 -5.50 6.80
N THR A 36 10.14 -5.40 5.49
CA THR A 36 9.78 -4.17 4.77
C THR A 36 8.28 -3.89 4.89
N ILE A 37 7.44 -4.90 4.68
CA ILE A 37 5.99 -4.75 4.85
C ILE A 37 5.68 -4.34 6.29
N ASN A 38 6.32 -4.99 7.24
CA ASN A 38 6.10 -4.70 8.65
C ASN A 38 6.41 -3.25 8.99
N ARG A 39 7.53 -2.71 8.48
CA ARG A 39 7.89 -1.31 8.68
C ARG A 39 6.88 -0.35 8.07
N TRP A 40 6.40 -0.64 6.87
CA TRP A 40 5.40 0.21 6.23
C TRP A 40 4.10 0.21 7.04
N GLU A 41 3.65 -0.97 7.48
CA GLU A 41 2.40 -1.09 8.24
C GLU A 41 2.49 -0.51 9.64
N ASN A 42 3.71 -0.37 10.18
CA ASN A 42 3.93 0.26 11.47
C ASN A 42 4.29 1.75 11.36
N GLY A 43 4.25 2.31 10.16
CA GLY A 43 4.49 3.73 9.96
C GLY A 43 5.93 4.15 10.18
N ARG A 44 6.88 3.24 9.99
CA ARG A 44 8.30 3.54 10.25
C ARG A 44 9.05 4.05 9.03
N THR A 45 8.63 3.63 7.85
CA THR A 45 9.27 4.04 6.60
C THR A 45 8.22 4.18 5.51
N LYS A 46 8.60 4.84 4.43
CA LYS A 46 7.77 4.96 3.23
C LYS A 46 8.31 4.09 2.13
N PRO A 47 7.45 3.58 1.24
CA PRO A 47 7.93 2.81 0.08
C PRO A 47 8.80 3.66 -0.84
N SER A 48 9.79 3.00 -1.47
CA SER A 48 10.57 3.63 -2.53
C SER A 48 9.67 3.92 -3.73
N PRO A 49 10.10 4.80 -4.67
CA PRO A 49 9.31 5.06 -5.87
C PRO A 49 9.00 3.79 -6.67
N LEU A 50 9.93 2.84 -6.75
CA LEU A 50 9.70 1.59 -7.47
C LEU A 50 8.65 0.73 -6.75
N ALA A 51 8.79 0.60 -5.43
CA ALA A 51 7.82 -0.15 -4.63
C ALA A 51 6.45 0.49 -4.72
N TRP A 52 6.40 1.81 -4.74
CA TRP A 52 5.14 2.54 -4.85
C TRP A 52 4.40 2.22 -6.14
N LYS A 53 5.12 2.07 -7.26
CA LYS A 53 4.50 1.67 -8.52
C LYS A 53 3.84 0.29 -8.42
N GLN A 54 4.47 -0.63 -7.70
CA GLN A 54 3.91 -1.95 -7.48
C GLN A 54 2.63 -1.87 -6.63
N ILE A 55 2.65 -1.02 -5.61
CA ILE A 55 1.47 -0.78 -4.76
C ILE A 55 0.32 -0.22 -5.59
N GLU A 56 0.60 0.74 -6.44
CA GLU A 56 -0.41 1.31 -7.33
C GLU A 56 -1.00 0.25 -8.26
N GLY A 57 -0.16 -0.67 -8.74
CA GLY A 57 -0.63 -1.78 -9.56
C GLY A 57 -1.62 -2.66 -8.83
N LEU A 58 -1.36 -2.99 -7.57
CA LEU A 58 -2.27 -3.79 -6.77
C LEU A 58 -3.58 -3.04 -6.47
N LEU A 59 -3.52 -1.73 -6.29
CA LEU A 59 -4.72 -0.92 -6.11
C LEU A 59 -5.60 -0.97 -7.36
N ARG A 60 -5.00 -0.93 -8.54
CA ARG A 60 -5.74 -1.07 -9.79
C ARG A 60 -6.38 -2.45 -9.91
N ASP A 61 -5.67 -3.48 -9.45
CA ASP A 61 -6.19 -4.85 -9.50
C ASP A 61 -7.45 -5.03 -8.66
N LEU A 62 -7.63 -4.21 -7.62
CA LEU A 62 -8.85 -4.23 -6.83
C LEU A 62 -10.06 -3.68 -7.60
N GLY A 63 -9.83 -2.87 -8.64
CA GLY A 63 -10.91 -2.26 -9.40
C GLY A 63 -11.82 -1.43 -8.50
N THR A 64 -13.12 -1.64 -8.58
CA THR A 64 -14.10 -0.88 -7.79
C THR A 64 -13.93 -1.08 -6.29
N MET A 65 -13.35 -2.19 -5.86
CA MET A 65 -13.13 -2.45 -4.44
C MET A 65 -11.97 -1.64 -3.86
N GLY A 66 -11.21 -0.95 -4.69
CA GLY A 66 -10.13 -0.07 -4.25
C GLY A 66 -10.35 1.39 -4.55
N THR A 67 -11.51 1.75 -5.11
CA THR A 67 -11.78 3.12 -5.56
C THR A 67 -11.66 4.14 -4.42
N ASP A 68 -12.20 3.84 -3.26
CA ASP A 68 -12.12 4.73 -2.11
C ASP A 68 -10.68 4.93 -1.62
N LEU A 69 -9.85 3.90 -1.70
CA LEU A 69 -8.44 4.03 -1.33
C LEU A 69 -7.70 4.95 -2.28
N VAL A 70 -8.00 4.86 -3.57
CA VAL A 70 -7.42 5.77 -4.57
C VAL A 70 -7.88 7.21 -4.28
N GLU A 71 -9.16 7.39 -3.99
CA GLU A 71 -9.72 8.71 -3.70
C GLU A 71 -9.08 9.34 -2.46
N ILE A 72 -8.91 8.54 -1.40
CA ILE A 72 -8.39 9.05 -0.12
C ILE A 72 -6.89 9.30 -0.19
N TYR A 73 -6.13 8.41 -0.80
CA TYR A 73 -4.67 8.38 -0.65
C TYR A 73 -3.89 8.78 -1.90
N LEU A 74 -4.43 8.59 -3.10
CA LEU A 74 -3.66 8.76 -4.32
C LEU A 74 -4.04 9.99 -5.14
N LYS A 75 -5.27 10.47 -5.04
CA LYS A 75 -5.66 11.62 -5.84
C LYS A 75 -5.10 12.90 -5.23
N PRO A 76 -4.49 13.76 -6.05
CA PRO A 76 -4.04 15.06 -5.56
C PRO A 76 -5.26 15.88 -5.14
N LYS A 77 -5.11 16.63 -4.07
CA LYS A 77 -6.14 17.57 -3.65
C LYS A 77 -6.12 18.76 -4.60
N ALA A 78 -7.28 19.05 -5.12
CA ALA A 78 -7.44 20.20 -6.02
C ALA A 78 -7.18 21.50 -5.29
#